data_898cfec23f46ce7590ca7f431e40366d
#
_entry.id   898cfec23f46ce7590ca7f431e40366d
#
_cell.length_a   1.000
_cell.length_b   1.000
_cell.length_c   1.000
_cell.angle_alpha   90.00
_cell.angle_beta   90.00
_cell.angle_gamma   90.00
#
_symmetry.space_group_name_H-M   'P 1'
#
loop_
_entity.id
_entity.type
_entity.pdbx_description
1 polymer ?
#
loop_
_entity_poly.entity_id
_entity_poly.type
_entity_poly.pdbx_seq_one_letter_code
_entity_poly.pdbx_strand_id
1 'polypeptide(L)'
;MDFIQKNWLDLAMIVVGSLALVVYILQVRSRQTEAALLIIQQINELQNDVTAMSACIIDHKLNEGAFYEMLPLVSENYWSKHKHLFVRDMDAQSISLFDKLYKYVGVLQEQYNLIHNLQRNFFFVNQQIIANLEGNFIASGISTMDQSTVLIREIAAKLEADDNQDKDMLLKLMQQIMLNNPNMDLGMFWNYYNANRSKLIGIINQNALTEYIPAQIRISIENTISQYALLNITGCEGYKKLLKISKRKI
;
A
#
# COMPACT_ATOMS: atom_id res chain seq x y z
N MET A 1 68.49 -1.29 31.32
CA MET A 1 67.44 -0.25 31.24
C MET A 1 67.50 0.59 29.93
N ASP A 2 68.63 0.60 29.23
CA ASP A 2 68.83 1.45 28.04
C ASP A 2 68.02 1.09 26.81
N PHE A 3 67.62 -0.18 26.63
CA PHE A 3 66.84 -0.59 25.45
C PHE A 3 65.47 -0.01 25.48
N ILE A 4 64.76 0.02 26.61
CA ILE A 4 63.41 0.58 26.75
C ILE A 4 63.44 2.10 26.59
N GLN A 5 64.44 2.76 27.13
CA GLN A 5 64.64 4.20 27.05
C GLN A 5 64.93 4.68 25.61
N LYS A 6 65.66 3.88 24.83
CA LYS A 6 66.04 4.18 23.46
C LYS A 6 64.86 3.92 22.40
N ASN A 7 63.96 2.96 22.72
CA ASN A 7 62.90 2.51 21.80
C ASN A 7 61.51 2.75 22.38
N TRP A 8 61.36 3.60 23.39
CA TRP A 8 60.07 3.81 24.03
C TRP A 8 59.00 4.37 23.08
N LEU A 9 59.38 5.19 22.09
CA LEU A 9 58.53 5.77 21.06
C LEU A 9 57.96 4.68 20.13
N ASP A 10 58.81 3.74 19.73
CA ASP A 10 58.41 2.61 18.88
C ASP A 10 57.46 1.67 19.65
N LEU A 11 57.73 1.42 20.92
CA LEU A 11 56.85 0.65 21.80
C LEU A 11 55.51 1.34 22.00
N ALA A 12 55.49 2.65 22.19
CA ALA A 12 54.28 3.42 22.33
C ALA A 12 53.45 3.37 21.02
N MET A 13 54.06 3.51 19.85
CA MET A 13 53.41 3.38 18.56
C MET A 13 52.80 1.99 18.35
N ILE A 14 53.48 0.92 18.72
CA ILE A 14 52.98 -0.46 18.65
C ILE A 14 51.75 -0.62 19.57
N VAL A 15 51.79 -0.11 20.79
CA VAL A 15 50.66 -0.18 21.73
C VAL A 15 49.46 0.60 21.21
N VAL A 16 49.66 1.84 20.73
CA VAL A 16 48.57 2.66 20.16
C VAL A 16 48.00 1.99 18.92
N GLY A 17 48.83 1.49 18.01
CA GLY A 17 48.40 0.76 16.84
C GLY A 17 47.60 -0.51 17.17
N SER A 18 48.03 -1.25 18.18
CA SER A 18 47.33 -2.45 18.66
C SER A 18 45.97 -2.11 19.28
N LEU A 19 45.92 -1.05 20.08
CA LEU A 19 44.65 -0.56 20.65
C LEU A 19 43.68 -0.08 19.55
N ALA A 20 44.16 0.66 18.56
CA ALA A 20 43.34 1.09 17.42
C ALA A 20 42.79 -0.12 16.66
N LEU A 21 43.57 -1.17 16.44
CA LEU A 21 43.13 -2.40 15.80
C LEU A 21 42.02 -3.11 16.63
N VAL A 22 42.23 -3.20 17.95
CA VAL A 22 41.20 -3.81 18.85
C VAL A 22 39.90 -3.02 18.81
N VAL A 23 39.96 -1.70 18.91
CA VAL A 23 38.79 -0.82 18.82
C VAL A 23 38.08 -1.00 17.47
N TYR A 24 38.82 -1.05 16.37
CA TYR A 24 38.28 -1.29 15.04
C TYR A 24 37.53 -2.64 14.95
N ILE A 25 38.15 -3.72 15.46
CA ILE A 25 37.53 -5.05 15.49
C ILE A 25 36.23 -5.05 16.31
N LEU A 26 36.24 -4.40 17.47
CA LEU A 26 35.05 -4.27 18.31
C LEU A 26 33.94 -3.49 17.62
N GLN A 27 34.25 -2.38 16.95
CA GLN A 27 33.28 -1.59 16.19
C GLN A 27 32.69 -2.39 15.04
N VAL A 28 33.49 -3.14 14.28
CA VAL A 28 32.97 -3.99 13.19
C VAL A 28 32.05 -5.07 13.74
N ARG A 29 32.39 -5.70 14.86
CA ARG A 29 31.53 -6.70 15.52
C ARG A 29 30.23 -6.10 16.04
N SER A 30 30.29 -4.92 16.66
CA SER A 30 29.08 -4.20 17.10
C SER A 30 28.13 -3.93 15.95
N ARG A 31 28.62 -3.33 14.87
CA ARG A 31 27.83 -3.06 13.66
C ARG A 31 27.22 -4.33 13.06
N GLN A 32 27.99 -5.42 13.05
CA GLN A 32 27.51 -6.71 12.55
C GLN A 32 26.39 -7.29 13.44
N THR A 33 26.52 -7.16 14.75
CA THR A 33 25.53 -7.61 15.73
C THR A 33 24.22 -6.80 15.60
N GLU A 34 24.33 -5.48 15.54
CA GLU A 34 23.20 -4.56 15.36
C GLU A 34 22.47 -4.83 14.03
N ALA A 35 23.21 -4.96 12.94
CA ALA A 35 22.64 -5.30 11.63
C ALA A 35 21.93 -6.65 11.63
N ALA A 36 22.50 -7.66 12.31
CA ALA A 36 21.87 -8.98 12.44
C ALA A 36 20.54 -8.90 13.20
N LEU A 37 20.47 -8.12 14.29
CA LEU A 37 19.24 -7.89 15.05
C LEU A 37 18.17 -7.23 14.20
N LEU A 38 18.50 -6.15 13.48
CA LEU A 38 17.58 -5.44 12.62
C LEU A 38 17.02 -6.35 11.51
N ILE A 39 17.88 -7.16 10.87
CA ILE A 39 17.46 -8.10 9.83
C ILE A 39 16.54 -9.19 10.41
N ILE A 40 16.87 -9.75 11.58
CA ILE A 40 16.03 -10.77 12.24
C ILE A 40 14.66 -10.19 12.59
N GLN A 41 14.62 -9.00 13.19
CA GLN A 41 13.38 -8.33 13.54
C GLN A 41 12.55 -8.11 12.28
N GLN A 42 13.14 -7.58 11.22
CA GLN A 42 12.44 -7.35 9.95
C GLN A 42 11.92 -8.65 9.33
N ILE A 43 12.70 -9.74 9.36
CA ILE A 43 12.23 -11.05 8.86
C ILE A 43 11.00 -11.53 9.63
N ASN A 44 10.99 -11.38 10.95
CA ASN A 44 9.85 -11.78 11.77
C ASN A 44 8.60 -10.91 11.50
N GLU A 45 8.77 -9.60 11.38
CA GLU A 45 7.70 -8.68 10.98
C GLU A 45 7.14 -9.06 9.61
N LEU A 46 8.00 -9.25 8.62
CA LEU A 46 7.60 -9.66 7.28
C LEU A 46 6.84 -11.00 7.24
N GLN A 47 7.23 -11.96 8.08
CA GLN A 47 6.49 -13.23 8.17
C GLN A 47 5.08 -13.02 8.70
N ASN A 48 4.91 -12.16 9.70
CA ASN A 48 3.59 -11.83 10.25
C ASN A 48 2.74 -11.11 9.20
N ASP A 49 3.32 -10.13 8.51
CA ASP A 49 2.63 -9.33 7.50
C ASP A 49 2.21 -10.17 6.29
N VAL A 50 3.08 -11.04 5.78
CA VAL A 50 2.71 -11.95 4.68
C VAL A 50 1.67 -12.99 5.13
N THR A 51 1.72 -13.42 6.38
CA THR A 51 0.68 -14.29 6.95
C THR A 51 -0.66 -13.57 7.01
N ALA A 52 -0.67 -12.30 7.46
CA ALA A 52 -1.87 -11.46 7.44
C ALA A 52 -2.38 -11.24 6.01
N MET A 53 -1.50 -10.99 5.04
CA MET A 53 -1.87 -10.90 3.63
C MET A 53 -2.49 -12.19 3.10
N SER A 54 -1.96 -13.35 3.48
CA SER A 54 -2.52 -14.63 3.07
C SER A 54 -3.94 -14.85 3.60
N ALA A 55 -4.26 -14.30 4.78
CA ALA A 55 -5.60 -14.34 5.35
C ALA A 55 -6.61 -13.46 4.58
N CYS A 56 -6.14 -12.51 3.76
CA CYS A 56 -7.01 -11.74 2.87
C CYS A 56 -7.44 -12.55 1.62
N ILE A 57 -6.86 -13.73 1.38
CA ILE A 57 -7.23 -14.61 0.26
C ILE A 57 -8.18 -15.68 0.79
N ILE A 58 -9.47 -15.56 0.47
CA ILE A 58 -10.53 -16.48 0.88
C ILE A 58 -11.10 -17.13 -0.39
N ASP A 59 -11.14 -18.47 -0.43
CA ASP A 59 -11.65 -19.25 -1.57
C ASP A 59 -11.08 -18.80 -2.94
N HIS A 60 -9.76 -18.57 -2.99
CA HIS A 60 -9.04 -18.06 -4.16
C HIS A 60 -9.51 -16.68 -4.63
N LYS A 61 -10.13 -15.90 -3.74
CA LYS A 61 -10.52 -14.52 -4.01
C LYS A 61 -9.86 -13.58 -3.01
N LEU A 62 -9.21 -12.55 -3.52
CA LEU A 62 -8.64 -11.51 -2.69
C LEU A 62 -9.77 -10.67 -2.08
N ASN A 63 -9.81 -10.57 -0.75
CA ASN A 63 -10.62 -9.57 -0.06
C ASN A 63 -9.92 -8.21 -0.19
N GLU A 64 -10.34 -7.44 -1.18
CA GLU A 64 -9.72 -6.18 -1.57
C GLU A 64 -9.79 -5.12 -0.46
N GLY A 65 -10.90 -5.08 0.29
CA GLY A 65 -11.06 -4.15 1.40
C GLY A 65 -10.09 -4.43 2.53
N ALA A 66 -9.99 -5.69 2.97
CA ALA A 66 -9.05 -6.09 4.01
C ALA A 66 -7.59 -5.87 3.58
N PHE A 67 -7.27 -6.16 2.32
CA PHE A 67 -5.93 -5.92 1.77
C PHE A 67 -5.58 -4.43 1.70
N TYR A 68 -6.56 -3.58 1.39
CA TYR A 68 -6.39 -2.13 1.36
C TYR A 68 -6.08 -1.53 2.74
N GLU A 69 -6.70 -2.07 3.79
CA GLU A 69 -6.51 -1.59 5.17
C GLU A 69 -5.16 -1.99 5.79
N MET A 70 -4.40 -2.86 5.11
CA MET A 70 -3.09 -3.30 5.60
C MET A 70 -2.07 -2.17 5.55
N LEU A 71 -1.08 -2.24 6.46
CA LEU A 71 0.06 -1.33 6.44
C LEU A 71 1.09 -1.75 5.37
N PRO A 72 1.91 -0.82 4.87
CA PRO A 72 3.01 -1.14 3.97
C PRO A 72 3.95 -2.18 4.58
N LEU A 73 4.35 -3.19 3.80
CA LEU A 73 5.20 -4.30 4.27
C LEU A 73 6.60 -3.85 4.71
N VAL A 74 7.20 -2.93 3.96
CA VAL A 74 8.60 -2.53 4.20
C VAL A 74 8.79 -1.05 3.90
N SER A 75 9.30 -0.32 4.89
CA SER A 75 9.77 1.04 4.69
C SER A 75 11.23 1.08 4.21
N GLU A 76 12.08 0.15 4.64
CA GLU A 76 13.50 0.07 4.34
C GLU A 76 13.97 -1.40 4.22
N ASN A 77 14.81 -1.71 3.23
CA ASN A 77 15.38 -3.05 3.05
C ASN A 77 16.73 -3.16 3.81
N TYR A 78 16.66 -3.63 5.06
CA TYR A 78 17.86 -3.79 5.90
C TYR A 78 18.84 -4.85 5.37
N TRP A 79 18.35 -5.89 4.69
CA TRP A 79 19.23 -6.87 4.06
C TRP A 79 20.10 -6.23 2.99
N SER A 80 19.52 -5.51 2.05
CA SER A 80 20.27 -4.84 0.98
C SER A 80 21.31 -3.87 1.54
N LYS A 81 20.97 -3.16 2.62
CA LYS A 81 21.86 -2.19 3.27
C LYS A 81 23.04 -2.84 3.99
N HIS A 82 22.83 -3.99 4.60
CA HIS A 82 23.81 -4.59 5.51
C HIS A 82 24.40 -5.93 5.06
N LYS A 83 23.94 -6.53 3.94
CA LYS A 83 24.38 -7.86 3.48
C LYS A 83 25.90 -7.97 3.34
N HIS A 84 26.60 -6.89 3.01
CA HIS A 84 28.06 -6.88 2.87
C HIS A 84 28.81 -7.25 4.17
N LEU A 85 28.18 -7.04 5.33
CA LEU A 85 28.74 -7.41 6.63
C LEU A 85 28.73 -8.94 6.87
N PHE A 86 27.93 -9.69 6.11
CA PHE A 86 27.69 -11.12 6.33
C PHE A 86 28.29 -12.01 5.24
N VAL A 87 28.84 -11.45 4.16
CA VAL A 87 29.37 -12.22 3.02
C VAL A 87 30.45 -13.22 3.45
N ARG A 88 31.23 -12.93 4.49
CA ARG A 88 32.26 -13.84 5.00
C ARG A 88 31.73 -14.94 5.93
N ASP A 89 30.60 -14.69 6.60
CA ASP A 89 30.02 -15.58 7.59
C ASP A 89 28.94 -16.50 7.00
N MET A 90 28.38 -16.16 5.84
CA MET A 90 27.29 -16.88 5.19
C MET A 90 27.74 -17.56 3.90
N ASP A 91 27.16 -18.72 3.64
CA ASP A 91 27.26 -19.41 2.37
C ASP A 91 26.43 -18.74 1.28
N ALA A 92 26.80 -18.95 0.01
CA ALA A 92 26.13 -18.36 -1.13
C ALA A 92 24.64 -18.75 -1.23
N GLN A 93 24.27 -19.95 -0.77
CA GLN A 93 22.90 -20.42 -0.77
C GLN A 93 22.05 -19.60 0.21
N SER A 94 22.55 -19.35 1.41
CA SER A 94 21.85 -18.50 2.42
C SER A 94 21.69 -17.06 1.93
N ILE A 95 22.74 -16.49 1.32
CA ILE A 95 22.67 -15.14 0.73
C ILE A 95 21.61 -15.09 -0.38
N SER A 96 21.62 -16.07 -1.29
CA SER A 96 20.62 -16.16 -2.37
C SER A 96 19.19 -16.31 -1.84
N LEU A 97 19.01 -17.04 -0.73
CA LEU A 97 17.70 -17.22 -0.11
C LEU A 97 17.15 -15.90 0.46
N PHE A 98 18.01 -15.13 1.16
CA PHE A 98 17.62 -13.81 1.64
C PHE A 98 17.38 -12.83 0.50
N ASP A 99 18.20 -12.83 -0.55
CA ASP A 99 17.95 -12.00 -1.74
C ASP A 99 16.58 -12.33 -2.38
N LYS A 100 16.19 -13.61 -2.45
CA LYS A 100 14.86 -14.04 -2.94
C LYS A 100 13.74 -13.57 -2.02
N LEU A 101 13.90 -13.72 -0.69
CA LEU A 101 12.93 -13.24 0.30
C LEU A 101 12.61 -11.76 0.06
N TYR A 102 13.63 -10.91 0.06
CA TYR A 102 13.43 -9.47 -0.10
C TYR A 102 12.95 -9.07 -1.49
N LYS A 103 13.26 -9.87 -2.52
CA LYS A 103 12.68 -9.69 -3.85
C LYS A 103 11.16 -9.94 -3.84
N TYR A 104 10.69 -11.03 -3.21
CA TYR A 104 9.25 -11.30 -3.13
C TYR A 104 8.52 -10.24 -2.31
N VAL A 105 9.11 -9.82 -1.20
CA VAL A 105 8.57 -8.71 -0.40
C VAL A 105 8.48 -7.43 -1.22
N GLY A 106 9.51 -7.11 -2.02
CA GLY A 106 9.49 -5.96 -2.93
C GLY A 106 8.34 -6.04 -3.95
N VAL A 107 8.12 -7.21 -4.55
CA VAL A 107 6.99 -7.42 -5.47
C VAL A 107 5.65 -7.23 -4.75
N LEU A 108 5.47 -7.78 -3.55
CA LEU A 108 4.25 -7.59 -2.77
C LEU A 108 4.02 -6.12 -2.43
N GLN A 109 5.08 -5.40 -2.05
CA GLN A 109 5.00 -3.96 -1.79
C GLN A 109 4.60 -3.15 -3.03
N GLU A 110 5.15 -3.50 -4.21
CA GLU A 110 4.76 -2.87 -5.47
C GLU A 110 3.29 -3.13 -5.80
N GLN A 111 2.81 -4.37 -5.63
CA GLN A 111 1.40 -4.71 -5.84
C GLN A 111 0.49 -3.99 -4.85
N TYR A 112 0.88 -3.90 -3.60
CA TYR A 112 0.19 -3.13 -2.57
C TYR A 112 0.05 -1.65 -2.99
N ASN A 113 1.14 -1.01 -3.36
CA ASN A 113 1.14 0.38 -3.82
C ASN A 113 0.27 0.59 -5.07
N LEU A 114 0.29 -0.38 -6.00
CA LEU A 114 -0.52 -0.35 -7.21
C LEU A 114 -2.02 -0.42 -6.88
N ILE A 115 -2.43 -1.30 -5.98
CA ILE A 115 -3.82 -1.42 -5.52
C ILE A 115 -4.28 -0.11 -4.87
N HIS A 116 -3.48 0.47 -3.98
CA HIS A 116 -3.80 1.76 -3.35
C HIS A 116 -3.99 2.88 -4.38
N ASN A 117 -3.11 2.95 -5.38
CA ASN A 117 -3.21 3.93 -6.45
C ASN A 117 -4.43 3.70 -7.33
N LEU A 118 -4.73 2.44 -7.69
CA LEU A 118 -5.90 2.09 -8.48
C LEU A 118 -7.18 2.42 -7.72
N GLN A 119 -7.27 2.13 -6.43
CA GLN A 119 -8.46 2.43 -5.62
C GLN A 119 -8.67 3.94 -5.51
N ARG A 120 -7.59 4.71 -5.27
CA ARG A 120 -7.67 6.17 -5.23
C ARG A 120 -8.15 6.75 -6.56
N ASN A 121 -7.58 6.27 -7.68
CA ASN A 121 -7.98 6.72 -9.01
C ASN A 121 -9.40 6.25 -9.35
N PHE A 122 -9.77 5.02 -8.98
CA PHE A 122 -11.09 4.47 -9.17
C PHE A 122 -12.16 5.31 -8.48
N PHE A 123 -11.91 5.76 -7.26
CA PHE A 123 -12.84 6.64 -6.56
C PHE A 123 -13.15 7.91 -7.35
N PHE A 124 -12.13 8.58 -7.91
CA PHE A 124 -12.31 9.77 -8.73
C PHE A 124 -13.00 9.46 -10.05
N VAL A 125 -12.60 8.40 -10.75
CA VAL A 125 -13.19 7.97 -12.03
C VAL A 125 -14.65 7.55 -11.84
N ASN A 126 -14.93 6.81 -10.77
CA ASN A 126 -16.28 6.37 -10.45
C ASN A 126 -17.20 7.56 -10.14
N GLN A 127 -16.74 8.52 -9.35
CA GLN A 127 -17.45 9.78 -9.10
C GLN A 127 -17.75 10.53 -10.41
N GLN A 128 -16.79 10.58 -11.32
CA GLN A 128 -16.95 11.23 -12.63
C GLN A 128 -17.93 10.48 -13.53
N ILE A 129 -17.92 9.14 -13.51
CA ILE A 129 -18.88 8.30 -14.25
C ILE A 129 -20.28 8.47 -13.69
N ILE A 130 -20.44 8.43 -12.37
CA ILE A 130 -21.73 8.67 -11.69
C ILE A 130 -22.27 10.02 -12.08
N ALA A 131 -21.46 11.08 -11.99
CA ALA A 131 -21.85 12.42 -12.37
C ALA A 131 -22.28 12.53 -13.83
N ASN A 132 -21.56 11.89 -14.75
CA ASN A 132 -21.91 11.88 -16.18
C ASN A 132 -23.20 11.09 -16.45
N LEU A 133 -23.37 9.94 -15.80
CA LEU A 133 -24.59 9.12 -15.94
C LEU A 133 -25.80 9.84 -15.37
N GLU A 134 -25.70 10.45 -14.19
CA GLU A 134 -26.76 11.27 -13.60
C GLU A 134 -27.06 12.49 -14.47
N GLY A 135 -26.02 13.16 -14.97
CA GLY A 135 -26.20 14.29 -15.90
C GLY A 135 -26.93 13.92 -17.18
N ASN A 136 -26.54 12.82 -17.83
CA ASN A 136 -27.18 12.32 -19.02
C ASN A 136 -28.64 11.88 -18.76
N PHE A 137 -28.86 11.23 -17.61
CA PHE A 137 -30.17 10.79 -17.16
C PHE A 137 -31.10 11.99 -16.93
N ILE A 138 -30.61 13.01 -16.24
CA ILE A 138 -31.32 14.27 -16.02
C ILE A 138 -31.60 14.96 -17.33
N ALA A 139 -30.63 15.11 -18.23
CA ALA A 139 -30.82 15.73 -19.53
C ALA A 139 -31.87 15.00 -20.40
N SER A 140 -31.87 13.66 -20.39
CA SER A 140 -32.87 12.85 -21.11
C SER A 140 -34.25 12.99 -20.50
N GLY A 141 -34.36 13.05 -19.17
CA GLY A 141 -35.62 13.27 -18.46
C GLY A 141 -36.23 14.64 -18.77
N ILE A 142 -35.38 15.67 -18.82
CA ILE A 142 -35.81 17.04 -19.14
C ILE A 142 -36.38 17.16 -20.57
N SER A 143 -35.74 16.53 -21.54
CA SER A 143 -36.15 16.57 -22.93
C SER A 143 -37.54 15.94 -23.17
N THR A 144 -38.07 15.18 -22.23
CA THR A 144 -39.33 14.46 -22.31
C THR A 144 -40.48 15.10 -21.51
N MET A 145 -40.20 16.18 -20.74
CA MET A 145 -41.17 16.80 -19.82
C MET A 145 -41.72 18.14 -20.34
N ASP A 146 -43.04 18.34 -20.18
CA ASP A 146 -43.72 19.60 -20.43
C ASP A 146 -43.57 20.57 -19.22
N GLN A 147 -43.61 21.87 -19.42
CA GLN A 147 -42.83 22.85 -18.66
C GLN A 147 -43.64 23.82 -17.78
N SER A 148 -43.23 24.04 -16.52
CA SER A 148 -43.67 25.24 -15.77
C SER A 148 -42.64 25.66 -14.65
N THR A 149 -42.52 26.97 -14.48
CA THR A 149 -41.45 27.69 -13.78
C THR A 149 -41.54 27.75 -12.22
N VAL A 150 -42.67 27.32 -11.62
CA VAL A 150 -42.95 27.59 -10.19
C VAL A 150 -42.27 26.63 -9.24
N LEU A 151 -42.00 25.41 -9.67
CA LEU A 151 -41.46 24.32 -8.82
C LEU A 151 -39.96 24.37 -8.57
N ILE A 152 -39.24 25.13 -9.36
CA ILE A 152 -37.76 25.25 -9.24
C ILE A 152 -37.31 25.78 -7.86
N ARG A 153 -38.06 26.73 -7.31
CA ARG A 153 -37.74 27.34 -6.01
C ARG A 153 -38.06 26.40 -4.83
N GLU A 154 -39.09 25.60 -4.91
CA GLU A 154 -39.44 24.67 -3.81
C GLU A 154 -38.45 23.52 -3.64
N ILE A 155 -37.77 23.13 -4.71
CA ILE A 155 -36.81 22.04 -4.68
C ILE A 155 -35.43 22.53 -4.25
N ALA A 156 -35.02 23.72 -4.66
CA ALA A 156 -33.82 24.36 -4.10
C ALA A 156 -33.93 24.42 -2.57
N ALA A 157 -35.11 24.81 -2.05
CA ALA A 157 -35.35 24.85 -0.60
C ALA A 157 -35.35 23.45 0.07
N LYS A 158 -35.85 22.40 -0.63
CA LYS A 158 -35.80 21.01 -0.11
C LYS A 158 -34.39 20.41 -0.17
N LEU A 159 -33.59 20.71 -1.18
CA LEU A 159 -32.18 20.33 -1.27
C LEU A 159 -31.33 21.04 -0.20
N GLU A 160 -31.69 22.24 0.22
CA GLU A 160 -31.04 22.93 1.34
C GLU A 160 -31.29 22.25 2.68
N ALA A 161 -32.34 21.46 2.84
CA ALA A 161 -32.72 20.79 4.07
C ALA A 161 -32.14 19.39 4.28
N ASP A 162 -31.53 18.78 3.27
CA ASP A 162 -30.99 17.39 3.32
C ASP A 162 -29.45 17.39 3.36
N ASP A 163 -28.85 16.70 4.33
CA ASP A 163 -27.43 16.80 4.75
C ASP A 163 -26.50 15.85 3.98
N ASN A 164 -26.81 15.50 2.72
CA ASN A 164 -26.07 14.53 1.93
C ASN A 164 -24.97 15.17 1.08
N GLN A 165 -23.78 14.52 1.05
CA GLN A 165 -22.54 14.97 0.38
C GLN A 165 -22.66 15.19 -1.15
N ASP A 166 -23.69 14.63 -1.81
CA ASP A 166 -23.96 14.76 -3.24
C ASP A 166 -24.69 16.08 -3.62
N LYS A 167 -25.06 16.86 -2.62
CA LYS A 167 -25.87 18.07 -2.69
C LYS A 167 -25.27 19.17 -3.57
N ASP A 168 -24.00 19.46 -3.42
CA ASP A 168 -23.32 20.54 -4.15
C ASP A 168 -23.20 20.27 -5.64
N MET A 169 -23.06 19.00 -6.02
CA MET A 169 -22.95 18.60 -7.42
C MET A 169 -24.31 18.60 -8.10
N LEU A 170 -25.34 18.15 -7.39
CA LEU A 170 -26.72 18.18 -7.85
C LEU A 170 -27.21 19.64 -8.00
N LEU A 171 -26.88 20.53 -7.07
CA LEU A 171 -27.21 21.97 -7.14
C LEU A 171 -26.52 22.64 -8.34
N LYS A 172 -25.26 22.37 -8.61
CA LYS A 172 -24.54 22.90 -9.77
C LYS A 172 -25.14 22.42 -11.09
N LEU A 173 -25.47 21.12 -11.16
CA LEU A 173 -26.10 20.52 -12.32
C LEU A 173 -27.49 21.10 -12.56
N MET A 174 -28.27 21.27 -11.49
CA MET A 174 -29.61 21.90 -11.55
C MET A 174 -29.52 23.35 -11.98
N GLN A 175 -28.57 24.13 -11.47
CA GLN A 175 -28.33 25.52 -11.92
C GLN A 175 -28.02 25.58 -13.41
N GLN A 176 -27.22 24.68 -13.93
CA GLN A 176 -26.83 24.61 -15.33
C GLN A 176 -28.04 24.21 -16.22
N ILE A 177 -28.87 23.33 -15.74
CA ILE A 177 -30.12 22.89 -16.42
C ILE A 177 -31.16 24.00 -16.43
N MET A 178 -31.30 24.73 -15.31
CA MET A 178 -32.20 25.86 -15.16
C MET A 178 -31.84 27.01 -16.10
N LEU A 179 -30.56 27.28 -16.29
CA LEU A 179 -30.04 28.29 -17.23
C LEU A 179 -30.42 27.95 -18.69
N ASN A 180 -30.46 26.67 -19.02
CA ASN A 180 -30.77 26.21 -20.38
C ASN A 180 -32.29 25.95 -20.66
N ASN A 181 -33.08 25.82 -19.59
CA ASN A 181 -34.52 25.50 -19.69
C ASN A 181 -35.35 26.28 -18.65
N PRO A 182 -35.62 27.57 -18.88
CA PRO A 182 -36.28 28.44 -17.90
C PRO A 182 -37.71 28.05 -17.52
N ASN A 183 -38.33 27.11 -18.22
CA ASN A 183 -39.73 26.72 -18.06
C ASN A 183 -39.94 25.28 -17.53
N MET A 184 -39.00 24.67 -16.82
CA MET A 184 -39.08 23.27 -16.40
C MET A 184 -39.92 23.05 -15.15
N ASP A 185 -40.83 22.06 -15.14
CA ASP A 185 -41.50 21.55 -13.94
C ASP A 185 -40.61 20.61 -13.16
N LEU A 186 -39.98 21.13 -12.13
CA LEU A 186 -39.03 20.40 -11.30
C LEU A 186 -39.69 19.35 -10.38
N GLY A 187 -40.96 19.46 -10.07
CA GLY A 187 -41.68 18.43 -9.31
C GLY A 187 -41.80 17.13 -10.09
N MET A 188 -42.16 17.24 -11.36
CA MET A 188 -42.18 16.09 -12.26
C MET A 188 -40.80 15.51 -12.47
N PHE A 189 -39.77 16.36 -12.64
CA PHE A 189 -38.38 15.94 -12.75
C PHE A 189 -37.92 15.19 -11.48
N TRP A 190 -38.18 15.73 -10.29
CA TRP A 190 -37.77 15.12 -9.02
C TRP A 190 -38.45 13.78 -8.78
N ASN A 191 -39.75 13.68 -9.10
CA ASN A 191 -40.48 12.41 -9.04
C ASN A 191 -39.89 11.38 -10.01
N TYR A 192 -39.60 11.79 -11.24
CA TYR A 192 -38.94 10.94 -12.23
C TYR A 192 -37.53 10.51 -11.77
N TYR A 193 -36.70 11.43 -11.27
CA TYR A 193 -35.38 11.14 -10.75
C TYR A 193 -35.44 10.15 -9.60
N ASN A 194 -36.28 10.40 -8.59
CA ASN A 194 -36.40 9.51 -7.43
C ASN A 194 -36.92 8.11 -7.82
N ALA A 195 -37.88 8.03 -8.72
CA ALA A 195 -38.40 6.76 -9.19
C ALA A 195 -37.36 5.92 -9.97
N ASN A 196 -36.43 6.58 -10.62
CA ASN A 196 -35.44 5.89 -11.46
C ASN A 196 -34.03 5.84 -10.83
N ARG A 197 -33.76 6.54 -9.72
CA ARG A 197 -32.46 6.54 -9.02
C ARG A 197 -32.02 5.12 -8.66
N SER A 198 -32.91 4.28 -8.20
CA SER A 198 -32.60 2.88 -7.86
C SER A 198 -32.16 2.08 -9.09
N LYS A 199 -32.73 2.35 -10.27
CA LYS A 199 -32.30 1.72 -11.51
C LYS A 199 -30.91 2.21 -11.94
N LEU A 200 -30.65 3.51 -11.80
CA LEU A 200 -29.38 4.12 -12.11
C LEU A 200 -28.27 3.53 -11.23
N ILE A 201 -28.51 3.43 -9.92
CA ILE A 201 -27.59 2.79 -8.95
C ILE A 201 -27.36 1.32 -9.33
N GLY A 202 -28.41 0.59 -9.74
CA GLY A 202 -28.29 -0.78 -10.23
C GLY A 202 -27.38 -0.90 -11.46
N ILE A 203 -27.49 0.03 -12.41
CA ILE A 203 -26.63 0.08 -13.61
C ILE A 203 -25.17 0.40 -13.23
N ILE A 204 -24.97 1.33 -12.33
CA ILE A 204 -23.63 1.70 -11.82
C ILE A 204 -22.98 0.50 -11.14
N ASN A 205 -23.69 -0.21 -10.27
CA ASN A 205 -23.19 -1.36 -9.53
C ASN A 205 -22.94 -2.60 -10.40
N GLN A 206 -23.61 -2.72 -11.55
CA GLN A 206 -23.42 -3.81 -12.51
C GLN A 206 -22.35 -3.52 -13.57
N ASN A 207 -21.78 -2.32 -13.57
CA ASN A 207 -20.78 -1.95 -14.55
C ASN A 207 -19.45 -2.67 -14.23
N ALA A 208 -18.83 -3.30 -15.23
CA ALA A 208 -17.52 -3.95 -15.10
C ALA A 208 -16.41 -3.01 -14.60
N LEU A 209 -16.63 -1.70 -14.63
CA LEU A 209 -15.77 -0.68 -14.03
C LEU A 209 -15.77 -0.72 -12.49
N THR A 210 -16.65 -1.52 -11.85
CA THR A 210 -16.62 -1.74 -10.39
C THR A 210 -15.53 -2.70 -9.94
N GLU A 211 -14.93 -3.45 -10.85
CA GLU A 211 -13.71 -4.23 -10.55
C GLU A 211 -12.47 -3.35 -10.66
N TYR A 212 -12.10 -2.69 -9.58
CA TYR A 212 -10.93 -1.80 -9.57
C TYR A 212 -9.58 -2.53 -9.48
N ILE A 213 -9.58 -3.82 -9.16
CA ILE A 213 -8.35 -4.65 -9.17
C ILE A 213 -8.40 -5.63 -10.33
N PRO A 214 -7.52 -5.48 -11.34
CA PRO A 214 -7.41 -6.44 -12.42
C PRO A 214 -7.05 -7.85 -11.94
N ALA A 215 -7.59 -8.87 -12.59
CA ALA A 215 -7.33 -10.27 -12.25
C ALA A 215 -5.84 -10.63 -12.23
N GLN A 216 -5.04 -9.99 -13.12
CA GLN A 216 -3.58 -10.19 -13.17
C GLN A 216 -2.88 -9.79 -11.88
N ILE A 217 -3.33 -8.71 -11.22
CA ILE A 217 -2.76 -8.25 -9.95
C ILE A 217 -3.12 -9.24 -8.85
N ARG A 218 -4.36 -9.71 -8.78
CA ARG A 218 -4.78 -10.76 -7.83
C ARG A 218 -3.94 -12.02 -7.97
N ILE A 219 -3.80 -12.53 -9.19
CA ILE A 219 -2.97 -13.72 -9.48
C ILE A 219 -1.50 -13.47 -9.11
N SER A 220 -0.97 -12.29 -9.37
CA SER A 220 0.41 -11.94 -9.00
C SER A 220 0.62 -11.97 -7.49
N ILE A 221 -0.32 -11.44 -6.70
CA ILE A 221 -0.28 -11.47 -5.24
C ILE A 221 -0.34 -12.92 -4.73
N GLU A 222 -1.31 -13.71 -5.18
CA GLU A 222 -1.48 -15.11 -4.78
C GLU A 222 -0.23 -15.95 -5.09
N ASN A 223 0.32 -15.81 -6.29
CA ASN A 223 1.54 -16.50 -6.69
C ASN A 223 2.73 -16.08 -5.84
N THR A 224 2.88 -14.78 -5.56
CA THR A 224 4.01 -14.27 -4.77
C THR A 224 3.93 -14.72 -3.32
N ILE A 225 2.75 -14.71 -2.71
CA ILE A 225 2.52 -15.24 -1.35
C ILE A 225 2.84 -16.75 -1.31
N SER A 226 2.39 -17.50 -2.31
CA SER A 226 2.67 -18.94 -2.41
C SER A 226 4.17 -19.21 -2.52
N GLN A 227 4.89 -18.46 -3.35
CA GLN A 227 6.34 -18.56 -3.48
C GLN A 227 7.07 -18.16 -2.19
N TYR A 228 6.59 -17.13 -1.50
CA TYR A 228 7.12 -16.73 -0.19
C TYR A 228 6.96 -17.84 0.84
N ALA A 229 5.80 -18.48 0.91
CA ALA A 229 5.51 -19.57 1.84
C ALA A 229 6.44 -20.78 1.66
N LEU A 230 6.92 -21.02 0.44
CA LEU A 230 7.91 -22.07 0.15
C LEU A 230 9.32 -21.74 0.66
N LEU A 231 9.59 -20.48 1.01
CA LEU A 231 10.88 -20.07 1.58
C LEU A 231 10.90 -20.38 3.08
N ASN A 232 11.45 -21.51 3.47
CA ASN A 232 11.66 -21.84 4.89
C ASN A 232 12.82 -21.01 5.48
N ILE A 233 12.62 -19.69 5.63
CA ILE A 233 13.65 -18.74 6.03
C ILE A 233 14.15 -19.01 7.46
N THR A 234 13.25 -19.17 8.43
CA THR A 234 13.60 -19.39 9.84
C THR A 234 14.26 -20.73 10.08
N GLY A 235 14.03 -21.72 9.20
CA GLY A 235 14.68 -23.02 9.23
C GLY A 235 16.07 -23.05 8.59
N CYS A 236 16.44 -22.05 7.78
CA CYS A 236 17.68 -22.07 7.01
C CYS A 236 18.93 -21.80 7.89
N GLU A 237 20.09 -22.29 7.42
CA GLU A 237 21.38 -22.09 8.10
C GLU A 237 21.77 -20.62 8.20
N GLY A 238 21.43 -19.81 7.21
CA GLY A 238 21.69 -18.37 7.23
C GLY A 238 20.98 -17.66 8.37
N TYR A 239 19.72 -17.99 8.64
CA TYR A 239 18.98 -17.41 9.76
C TYR A 239 19.56 -17.84 11.12
N LYS A 240 19.96 -19.11 11.26
CA LYS A 240 20.65 -19.61 12.46
C LYS A 240 21.98 -18.89 12.68
N LYS A 241 22.71 -18.58 11.60
CA LYS A 241 23.96 -17.79 11.68
C LYS A 241 23.68 -16.35 12.11
N LEU A 242 22.64 -15.69 11.59
CA LEU A 242 22.21 -14.36 12.05
C LEU A 242 21.90 -14.38 13.56
N LEU A 243 21.15 -15.37 14.02
CA LEU A 243 20.84 -15.56 15.45
C LEU A 243 22.10 -15.74 16.32
N LYS A 244 23.12 -16.46 15.83
CA LYS A 244 24.40 -16.60 16.55
C LYS A 244 25.15 -15.27 16.60
N ILE A 245 25.15 -14.51 15.51
CA ILE A 245 25.81 -13.20 15.43
C ILE A 245 25.12 -12.20 16.37
N SER A 246 23.79 -12.16 16.36
CA SER A 246 23.01 -11.24 17.19
C SER A 246 23.18 -11.47 18.70
N LYS A 247 23.56 -12.69 19.12
CA LYS A 247 23.79 -13.05 20.52
C LYS A 247 25.26 -12.88 20.98
N ARG A 248 26.14 -12.42 20.09
CA ARG A 248 27.55 -12.17 20.49
C ARG A 248 27.57 -11.03 21.51
N LYS A 249 28.09 -11.32 22.71
CA LYS A 249 28.39 -10.25 23.68
C LYS A 249 29.59 -9.47 23.14
N ILE A 250 29.50 -8.17 23.11
CA ILE A 250 30.51 -7.22 22.70
C ILE A 250 31.50 -7.04 23.86
#